data_c1416a12038a652a4d6f6b9077673265
#
_entry.id   c1416a12038a652a4d6f6b9077673265
#
_cell.length_a   1.000
_cell.length_b   1.000
_cell.length_c   1.000
_cell.angle_alpha   90.00
_cell.angle_beta   90.00
_cell.angle_gamma   90.00
#
_symmetry.space_group_name_H-M   'P 1'
#
loop_
_entity.id
_entity.type
_entity.pdbx_description
1 polymer ?
#
loop_
_entity_poly.entity_id
_entity_poly.type
_entity_poly.pdbx_seq_one_letter_code
_entity_poly.pdbx_strand_id
1 'polypeptide(L)'
;MSELPIVSIVTFLPLVGAALLLCVDRRREAAIKHLAFGVSAVTFLVSLGLYGNFQLDVPGMQFSERALWITWLGAEYHVGVDGISLLLVLLTTFLTAVAILSSYAAVTTAVKEYMVCLLLLETGMLGVFVALDLVLFYVFWEGMLIPMYFLIGIWGGPRRIYATIKFFLYTMAGGVLMLVGIIALYFLSGGRPGGEYTFDLLKLSALDLPFQAQAWLFLAFAVAFAIKVPMFPFHTWLPDAHVEAPTAGSVILAGVLLKMGTYGFLRFALPLFPDATRYFTPLVSWLAIVGILYGALVSMVQPDLKKLVAYSSVSHLGFVMLGIFALTVQGVEGAILQMINHGLSTGALFLLVGMLYERRHTRMIQDFGGLARIVPIFTAAFLIVTLSSIGLPGLNGFVGEFLILVGTFRVNVLYAALATAGIILAAVYMLWMFQRVMFGPVTQEANRGLVDLTAREMAVLAPVLALIVLIGIYPQPFLRTTEASVAQLLARVQERKELRAESREIRAESRERRVQGREPRAANWTWHANETEGEGRDGR
;
A
#
# COMPACT_ATOMS: atom_id res chain seq x y z
N MET A 1 -20.75 28.13 -0.62
CA MET A 1 -21.28 26.99 -1.39
C MET A 1 -20.62 25.77 -0.78
N SER A 2 -21.39 24.85 -0.21
CA SER A 2 -20.85 23.59 0.29
C SER A 2 -20.22 22.86 -0.89
N GLU A 3 -18.92 22.70 -0.88
CA GLU A 3 -18.24 21.88 -1.88
C GLU A 3 -18.81 20.48 -1.81
N LEU A 4 -19.07 19.89 -2.98
CA LEU A 4 -19.57 18.51 -3.04
C LEU A 4 -18.58 17.60 -2.30
N PRO A 5 -19.05 16.66 -1.44
CA PRO A 5 -18.18 15.76 -0.70
C PRO A 5 -17.63 14.67 -1.65
N ILE A 6 -16.70 15.07 -2.53
CA ILE A 6 -16.22 14.24 -3.64
C ILE A 6 -15.45 13.02 -3.16
N VAL A 7 -14.71 13.11 -2.04
CA VAL A 7 -13.97 11.99 -1.47
C VAL A 7 -14.94 10.94 -0.93
N SER A 8 -15.97 11.35 -0.20
CA SER A 8 -17.04 10.45 0.25
C SER A 8 -17.78 9.81 -0.92
N ILE A 9 -18.10 10.60 -1.97
CA ILE A 9 -18.77 10.06 -3.17
C ILE A 9 -17.91 8.96 -3.80
N VAL A 10 -16.62 9.21 -4.06
CA VAL A 10 -15.70 8.21 -4.64
C VAL A 10 -15.63 6.97 -3.76
N THR A 11 -15.54 7.14 -2.44
CA THR A 11 -15.37 6.04 -1.49
C THR A 11 -16.62 5.16 -1.38
N PHE A 12 -17.82 5.75 -1.34
CA PHE A 12 -19.06 5.03 -1.07
C PHE A 12 -19.90 4.70 -2.30
N LEU A 13 -19.58 5.24 -3.48
CA LEU A 13 -20.29 4.91 -4.71
C LEU A 13 -20.25 3.40 -5.03
N PRO A 14 -19.12 2.67 -4.86
CA PRO A 14 -19.11 1.22 -5.02
C PRO A 14 -20.00 0.50 -4.00
N LEU A 15 -20.08 0.99 -2.76
CA LEU A 15 -20.99 0.44 -1.74
C LEU A 15 -22.46 0.58 -2.12
N VAL A 16 -22.82 1.75 -2.65
CA VAL A 16 -24.19 1.99 -3.21
C VAL A 16 -24.44 1.02 -4.36
N GLY A 17 -23.48 0.82 -5.26
CA GLY A 17 -23.54 -0.17 -6.33
C GLY A 17 -23.73 -1.60 -5.81
N ALA A 18 -23.01 -1.98 -4.76
CA ALA A 18 -23.17 -3.29 -4.10
C ALA A 18 -24.59 -3.46 -3.54
N ALA A 19 -25.14 -2.41 -2.88
CA ALA A 19 -26.52 -2.42 -2.38
C ALA A 19 -27.56 -2.53 -3.51
N LEU A 20 -27.35 -1.81 -4.62
CA LEU A 20 -28.22 -1.93 -5.80
C LEU A 20 -28.18 -3.34 -6.41
N LEU A 21 -27.01 -3.98 -6.47
CA LEU A 21 -26.88 -5.36 -6.94
C LEU A 21 -27.68 -6.34 -6.10
N LEU A 22 -27.82 -6.12 -4.78
CA LEU A 22 -28.65 -6.96 -3.93
C LEU A 22 -30.13 -6.95 -4.35
N CYS A 23 -30.61 -5.87 -4.95
CA CYS A 23 -31.99 -5.75 -5.45
C CYS A 23 -32.20 -6.39 -6.84
N VAL A 24 -31.14 -6.72 -7.59
CA VAL A 24 -31.25 -7.33 -8.92
C VAL A 24 -31.49 -8.84 -8.78
N ASP A 25 -32.38 -9.41 -9.59
CA ASP A 25 -32.60 -10.86 -9.62
C ASP A 25 -31.32 -11.61 -10.04
N ARG A 26 -30.95 -12.65 -9.29
CA ARG A 26 -29.77 -13.51 -9.55
C ARG A 26 -29.75 -14.11 -10.95
N ARG A 27 -30.91 -14.32 -11.56
CA ARG A 27 -31.03 -14.88 -12.92
C ARG A 27 -30.58 -13.90 -14.01
N ARG A 28 -30.50 -12.61 -13.71
CA ARG A 28 -30.11 -11.56 -14.66
C ARG A 28 -28.60 -11.31 -14.63
N GLU A 29 -27.79 -12.35 -14.85
CA GLU A 29 -26.33 -12.27 -14.73
C GLU A 29 -25.70 -11.17 -15.58
N ALA A 30 -26.18 -10.97 -16.82
CA ALA A 30 -25.67 -9.90 -17.69
C ALA A 30 -25.93 -8.52 -17.09
N ALA A 31 -27.13 -8.27 -16.54
CA ALA A 31 -27.45 -7.01 -15.89
C ALA A 31 -26.59 -6.78 -14.65
N ILE A 32 -26.34 -7.83 -13.85
CA ILE A 32 -25.48 -7.79 -12.66
C ILE A 32 -24.04 -7.39 -13.06
N LYS A 33 -23.49 -8.05 -14.09
CA LYS A 33 -22.13 -7.77 -14.59
C LYS A 33 -22.02 -6.33 -15.12
N HIS A 34 -23.00 -5.89 -15.95
CA HIS A 34 -22.98 -4.55 -16.50
C HIS A 34 -23.20 -3.47 -15.43
N LEU A 35 -24.07 -3.70 -14.45
CA LEU A 35 -24.27 -2.74 -13.36
C LEU A 35 -23.01 -2.61 -12.50
N ALA A 36 -22.37 -3.73 -12.13
CA ALA A 36 -21.11 -3.72 -11.38
C ALA A 36 -20.01 -2.94 -12.12
N PHE A 37 -19.83 -3.25 -13.41
CA PHE A 37 -18.85 -2.54 -14.24
C PHE A 37 -19.21 -1.05 -14.39
N GLY A 38 -20.48 -0.73 -14.64
CA GLY A 38 -20.93 0.65 -14.78
C GLY A 38 -20.66 1.48 -13.54
N VAL A 39 -20.97 0.93 -12.35
CA VAL A 39 -20.70 1.61 -11.06
C VAL A 39 -19.20 1.84 -10.88
N SER A 40 -18.35 0.81 -11.05
CA SER A 40 -16.91 0.95 -10.89
C SER A 40 -16.29 1.89 -11.93
N ALA A 41 -16.76 1.86 -13.18
CA ALA A 41 -16.34 2.80 -14.23
C ALA A 41 -16.72 4.25 -13.89
N VAL A 42 -17.94 4.48 -13.37
CA VAL A 42 -18.38 5.82 -12.91
C VAL A 42 -17.54 6.25 -11.72
N THR A 43 -17.24 5.35 -10.77
CA THR A 43 -16.34 5.65 -9.64
C THR A 43 -14.97 6.09 -10.14
N PHE A 44 -14.41 5.41 -11.14
CA PHE A 44 -13.16 5.82 -11.76
C PHE A 44 -13.27 7.20 -12.41
N LEU A 45 -14.32 7.46 -13.20
CA LEU A 45 -14.51 8.77 -13.83
C LEU A 45 -14.67 9.91 -12.81
N VAL A 46 -15.40 9.68 -11.71
CA VAL A 46 -15.52 10.66 -10.62
C VAL A 46 -14.18 10.88 -9.93
N SER A 47 -13.38 9.81 -9.73
CA SER A 47 -12.04 9.93 -9.14
C SER A 47 -11.06 10.74 -10.02
N LEU A 48 -11.22 10.74 -11.35
CA LEU A 48 -10.48 11.65 -12.24
C LEU A 48 -10.80 13.13 -11.97
N GLY A 49 -12.00 13.43 -11.46
CA GLY A 49 -12.36 14.77 -11.00
C GLY A 49 -11.50 15.24 -9.81
N LEU A 50 -11.10 14.34 -8.91
CA LEU A 50 -10.13 14.67 -7.86
C LEU A 50 -8.77 15.08 -8.46
N TYR A 51 -8.29 14.32 -9.46
CA TYR A 51 -7.01 14.63 -10.11
C TYR A 51 -7.06 15.96 -10.89
N GLY A 52 -8.15 16.21 -11.61
CA GLY A 52 -8.33 17.44 -12.40
C GLY A 52 -8.41 18.73 -11.58
N ASN A 53 -8.85 18.64 -10.32
CA ASN A 53 -8.97 19.77 -9.41
C ASN A 53 -7.88 19.80 -8.32
N PHE A 54 -6.93 18.87 -8.35
CA PHE A 54 -5.84 18.76 -7.37
C PHE A 54 -4.81 19.86 -7.59
N GLN A 55 -4.44 20.56 -6.51
CA GLN A 55 -3.43 21.61 -6.52
C GLN A 55 -2.06 20.99 -6.22
N LEU A 56 -1.17 20.98 -7.23
CA LEU A 56 0.14 20.32 -7.16
C LEU A 56 1.10 20.92 -6.13
N ASP A 57 1.01 22.23 -5.92
CA ASP A 57 1.94 22.98 -5.05
C ASP A 57 1.49 23.03 -3.58
N VAL A 58 0.33 22.43 -3.24
CA VAL A 58 -0.21 22.39 -1.88
C VAL A 58 0.18 21.07 -1.21
N PRO A 59 1.07 21.09 -0.20
CA PRO A 59 1.59 19.87 0.41
C PRO A 59 0.61 19.17 1.36
N GLY A 60 -0.43 19.88 1.85
CA GLY A 60 -1.39 19.38 2.82
C GLY A 60 -2.49 18.50 2.23
N MET A 61 -3.41 18.06 3.11
CA MET A 61 -4.62 17.34 2.71
C MET A 61 -5.56 18.26 1.96
N GLN A 62 -6.04 17.80 0.82
CA GLN A 62 -7.03 18.49 -0.02
C GLN A 62 -8.34 17.71 -0.03
N PHE A 63 -9.43 18.37 -0.40
CA PHE A 63 -10.79 17.81 -0.38
C PHE A 63 -11.14 17.19 0.97
N SER A 64 -10.67 17.82 2.07
CA SER A 64 -10.89 17.30 3.42
C SER A 64 -12.36 17.42 3.80
N GLU A 65 -12.95 16.30 4.21
CA GLU A 65 -14.32 16.17 4.67
C GLU A 65 -14.32 15.68 6.11
N ARG A 66 -15.06 16.35 6.99
CA ARG A 66 -15.09 16.05 8.42
C ARG A 66 -16.52 16.07 8.95
N ALA A 67 -16.86 15.03 9.70
CA ALA A 67 -18.14 14.92 10.42
C ALA A 67 -17.96 14.16 11.74
N LEU A 68 -18.77 14.47 12.72
CA LEU A 68 -18.81 13.72 13.99
C LEU A 68 -19.35 12.31 13.70
N TRP A 69 -18.66 11.28 14.22
CA TRP A 69 -19.06 9.89 14.08
C TRP A 69 -19.36 9.23 15.43
N ILE A 70 -18.34 8.95 16.25
CA ILE A 70 -18.51 8.33 17.58
C ILE A 70 -18.05 9.33 18.62
N THR A 71 -18.94 10.27 19.00
CA THR A 71 -18.63 11.44 19.82
C THR A 71 -18.07 11.09 21.19
N TRP A 72 -18.61 10.06 21.86
CA TRP A 72 -18.14 9.64 23.18
C TRP A 72 -16.73 9.02 23.16
N LEU A 73 -16.27 8.53 22.02
CA LEU A 73 -14.93 7.97 21.79
C LEU A 73 -13.95 9.01 21.21
N GLY A 74 -14.45 10.14 20.70
CA GLY A 74 -13.63 11.11 19.97
C GLY A 74 -13.17 10.64 18.60
N ALA A 75 -13.86 9.65 18.01
CA ALA A 75 -13.61 9.18 16.64
C ALA A 75 -14.47 9.98 15.65
N GLU A 76 -13.84 10.44 14.57
CA GLU A 76 -14.47 11.29 13.57
C GLU A 76 -14.49 10.62 12.19
N TYR A 77 -15.50 10.94 11.41
CA TYR A 77 -15.40 10.74 9.98
C TYR A 77 -14.54 11.87 9.41
N HIS A 78 -13.28 11.61 9.23
CA HIS A 78 -12.33 12.56 8.67
C HIS A 78 -11.61 11.90 7.52
N VAL A 79 -11.82 12.39 6.30
CA VAL A 79 -11.23 11.89 5.06
C VAL A 79 -10.63 13.03 4.27
N GLY A 80 -9.64 12.72 3.45
CA GLY A 80 -8.96 13.68 2.59
C GLY A 80 -7.92 12.99 1.72
N VAL A 81 -7.41 13.71 0.73
CA VAL A 81 -6.36 13.20 -0.17
C VAL A 81 -5.20 14.18 -0.26
N ASP A 82 -4.01 13.63 -0.46
CA ASP A 82 -2.81 14.37 -0.83
C ASP A 82 -2.14 13.71 -2.04
N GLY A 83 -0.99 14.21 -2.47
CA GLY A 83 -0.29 13.67 -3.63
C GLY A 83 0.10 12.20 -3.51
N ILE A 84 0.24 11.66 -2.28
CA ILE A 84 0.57 10.24 -2.05
C ILE A 84 -0.67 9.38 -2.24
N SER A 85 -1.80 9.74 -1.61
CA SER A 85 -3.03 8.96 -1.64
C SER A 85 -3.80 9.08 -2.95
N LEU A 86 -3.76 10.23 -3.62
CA LEU A 86 -4.50 10.48 -4.85
C LEU A 86 -4.19 9.46 -5.95
N LEU A 87 -2.90 9.19 -6.21
CA LEU A 87 -2.50 8.22 -7.23
C LEU A 87 -2.94 6.79 -6.88
N LEU A 88 -2.98 6.44 -5.59
CA LEU A 88 -3.47 5.14 -5.11
C LEU A 88 -5.00 5.02 -5.22
N VAL A 89 -5.73 6.09 -4.99
CA VAL A 89 -7.18 6.17 -5.24
C VAL A 89 -7.48 5.93 -6.72
N LEU A 90 -6.77 6.63 -7.62
CA LEU A 90 -6.92 6.45 -9.07
C LEU A 90 -6.57 5.03 -9.52
N LEU A 91 -5.47 4.47 -8.99
CA LEU A 91 -5.08 3.10 -9.29
C LEU A 91 -6.15 2.09 -8.84
N THR A 92 -6.74 2.31 -7.66
CA THR A 92 -7.76 1.44 -7.09
C THR A 92 -9.01 1.41 -7.96
N THR A 93 -9.56 2.57 -8.28
CA THR A 93 -10.79 2.70 -9.08
C THR A 93 -10.57 2.16 -10.50
N PHE A 94 -9.42 2.46 -11.11
CA PHE A 94 -9.05 1.95 -12.43
C PHE A 94 -8.93 0.41 -12.45
N LEU A 95 -8.12 -0.16 -11.53
CA LEU A 95 -7.90 -1.60 -11.51
C LEU A 95 -9.15 -2.40 -11.12
N THR A 96 -10.05 -1.83 -10.32
CA THR A 96 -11.31 -2.51 -10.00
C THR A 96 -12.22 -2.60 -11.22
N ALA A 97 -12.35 -1.54 -12.01
CA ALA A 97 -13.09 -1.59 -13.27
C ALA A 97 -12.49 -2.62 -14.25
N VAL A 98 -11.17 -2.65 -14.40
CA VAL A 98 -10.44 -3.65 -15.20
C VAL A 98 -10.68 -5.06 -14.68
N ALA A 99 -10.62 -5.28 -13.35
CA ALA A 99 -10.82 -6.58 -12.72
C ALA A 99 -12.26 -7.10 -12.90
N ILE A 100 -13.27 -6.24 -12.75
CA ILE A 100 -14.67 -6.57 -13.00
C ILE A 100 -14.88 -6.98 -14.47
N LEU A 101 -14.38 -6.19 -15.42
CA LEU A 101 -14.50 -6.50 -16.86
C LEU A 101 -13.79 -7.80 -17.23
N SER A 102 -12.63 -8.09 -16.63
CA SER A 102 -11.90 -9.33 -16.84
C SER A 102 -12.67 -10.55 -16.35
N SER A 103 -13.52 -10.40 -15.33
CA SER A 103 -14.27 -11.49 -14.70
C SER A 103 -15.50 -11.95 -15.50
N TYR A 104 -15.89 -11.25 -16.56
CA TYR A 104 -17.16 -11.50 -17.27
C TYR A 104 -17.32 -12.92 -17.82
N ALA A 105 -16.25 -13.53 -18.32
CA ALA A 105 -16.27 -14.90 -18.81
C ALA A 105 -15.79 -15.91 -17.74
N ALA A 106 -14.83 -15.51 -16.92
CA ALA A 106 -14.21 -16.40 -15.96
C ALA A 106 -15.17 -16.84 -14.82
N VAL A 107 -16.15 -15.98 -14.45
CA VAL A 107 -17.05 -16.24 -13.33
C VAL A 107 -18.45 -16.55 -13.84
N THR A 108 -18.87 -17.82 -13.63
CA THR A 108 -20.16 -18.38 -14.05
C THR A 108 -21.02 -18.88 -12.88
N THR A 109 -20.47 -18.91 -11.67
CA THR A 109 -21.17 -19.37 -10.47
C THR A 109 -21.23 -18.29 -9.42
N ALA A 110 -22.38 -18.11 -8.76
CA ALA A 110 -22.62 -17.10 -7.74
C ALA A 110 -22.15 -15.67 -8.19
N VAL A 111 -22.50 -15.32 -9.43
CA VAL A 111 -22.03 -14.08 -10.10
C VAL A 111 -22.39 -12.83 -9.32
N LYS A 112 -23.59 -12.79 -8.74
CA LYS A 112 -24.07 -11.66 -7.95
C LYS A 112 -23.20 -11.41 -6.73
N GLU A 113 -22.95 -12.45 -5.96
CA GLU A 113 -22.15 -12.40 -4.74
C GLU A 113 -20.71 -12.03 -5.05
N TYR A 114 -20.18 -12.51 -6.17
CA TYR A 114 -18.83 -12.16 -6.64
C TYR A 114 -18.70 -10.67 -6.94
N MET A 115 -19.65 -10.11 -7.69
CA MET A 115 -19.63 -8.68 -8.04
C MET A 115 -19.85 -7.79 -6.82
N VAL A 116 -20.72 -8.20 -5.89
CA VAL A 116 -20.90 -7.51 -4.60
C VAL A 116 -19.59 -7.49 -3.81
N CYS A 117 -18.89 -8.62 -3.71
CA CYS A 117 -17.59 -8.69 -3.02
C CYS A 117 -16.55 -7.76 -3.66
N LEU A 118 -16.49 -7.64 -5.00
CA LEU A 118 -15.55 -6.71 -5.66
C LEU A 118 -15.86 -5.25 -5.34
N LEU A 119 -17.13 -4.84 -5.35
CA LEU A 119 -17.51 -3.45 -5.04
C LEU A 119 -17.33 -3.12 -3.54
N LEU A 120 -17.62 -4.07 -2.63
CA LEU A 120 -17.32 -3.92 -1.20
C LEU A 120 -15.82 -3.78 -0.96
N LEU A 121 -15.03 -4.57 -1.67
CA LEU A 121 -13.58 -4.52 -1.60
C LEU A 121 -13.04 -3.16 -2.10
N GLU A 122 -13.60 -2.62 -3.19
CA GLU A 122 -13.26 -1.30 -3.72
C GLU A 122 -13.49 -0.21 -2.68
N THR A 123 -14.67 -0.20 -2.04
CA THR A 123 -14.99 0.74 -0.94
C THR A 123 -13.97 0.62 0.21
N GLY A 124 -13.66 -0.59 0.65
CA GLY A 124 -12.69 -0.81 1.74
C GLY A 124 -11.30 -0.29 1.40
N MET A 125 -10.81 -0.56 0.18
CA MET A 125 -9.49 -0.09 -0.29
C MET A 125 -9.43 1.44 -0.39
N LEU A 126 -10.47 2.06 -0.97
CA LEU A 126 -10.57 3.52 -1.07
C LEU A 126 -10.56 4.16 0.31
N GLY A 127 -11.37 3.61 1.25
CA GLY A 127 -11.43 4.10 2.62
C GLY A 127 -10.08 4.08 3.33
N VAL A 128 -9.25 3.06 3.11
CA VAL A 128 -7.88 3.00 3.66
C VAL A 128 -7.00 4.15 3.17
N PHE A 129 -7.10 4.52 1.89
CA PHE A 129 -6.24 5.56 1.31
C PHE A 129 -6.68 6.99 1.63
N VAL A 130 -7.94 7.19 2.03
CA VAL A 130 -8.48 8.52 2.30
C VAL A 130 -8.71 8.82 3.79
N ALA A 131 -8.71 7.80 4.68
CA ALA A 131 -8.97 7.98 6.10
C ALA A 131 -7.86 8.76 6.80
N LEU A 132 -8.26 9.79 7.55
CA LEU A 132 -7.41 10.65 8.39
C LEU A 132 -7.69 10.48 9.89
N ASP A 133 -8.59 9.57 10.26
CA ASP A 133 -8.85 9.12 11.62
C ASP A 133 -8.40 7.65 11.74
N LEU A 134 -7.68 7.30 12.81
CA LEU A 134 -7.10 5.96 12.97
C LEU A 134 -8.14 4.86 13.17
N VAL A 135 -9.30 5.17 13.80
CA VAL A 135 -10.39 4.19 13.94
C VAL A 135 -11.06 3.97 12.58
N LEU A 136 -11.32 5.05 11.85
CA LEU A 136 -11.87 4.97 10.50
C LEU A 136 -10.95 4.19 9.55
N PHE A 137 -9.64 4.48 9.60
CA PHE A 137 -8.63 3.72 8.87
C PHE A 137 -8.67 2.23 9.22
N TYR A 138 -8.73 1.89 10.52
CA TYR A 138 -8.75 0.50 10.98
C TYR A 138 -10.00 -0.24 10.52
N VAL A 139 -11.17 0.41 10.58
CA VAL A 139 -12.43 -0.17 10.09
C VAL A 139 -12.34 -0.54 8.61
N PHE A 140 -11.81 0.34 7.77
CA PHE A 140 -11.62 0.03 6.35
C PHE A 140 -10.52 -1.02 6.13
N TRP A 141 -9.43 -0.96 6.91
CA TRP A 141 -8.32 -1.92 6.83
C TRP A 141 -8.74 -3.36 7.12
N GLU A 142 -9.56 -3.57 8.15
CA GLU A 142 -10.11 -4.89 8.47
C GLU A 142 -11.33 -5.23 7.60
N GLY A 143 -12.18 -4.24 7.31
CA GLY A 143 -13.41 -4.43 6.55
C GLY A 143 -13.18 -5.02 5.16
N MET A 144 -12.09 -4.65 4.48
CA MET A 144 -11.77 -5.20 3.16
C MET A 144 -11.27 -6.66 3.19
N LEU A 145 -10.86 -7.19 4.37
CA LEU A 145 -10.45 -8.60 4.46
C LEU A 145 -11.63 -9.55 4.24
N ILE A 146 -12.83 -9.17 4.64
CA ILE A 146 -14.03 -9.99 4.54
C ILE A 146 -14.37 -10.31 3.07
N PRO A 147 -14.54 -9.33 2.16
CA PRO A 147 -14.81 -9.64 0.77
C PRO A 147 -13.66 -10.40 0.10
N MET A 148 -12.40 -10.12 0.43
CA MET A 148 -11.27 -10.87 -0.13
C MET A 148 -11.24 -12.31 0.38
N TYR A 149 -11.59 -12.56 1.66
CA TYR A 149 -11.74 -13.89 2.22
C TYR A 149 -12.76 -14.72 1.41
N PHE A 150 -13.93 -14.14 1.11
CA PHE A 150 -14.95 -14.81 0.29
C PHE A 150 -14.49 -14.99 -1.17
N LEU A 151 -13.84 -14.01 -1.78
CA LEU A 151 -13.34 -14.12 -3.15
C LEU A 151 -12.36 -15.30 -3.31
N ILE A 152 -11.43 -15.48 -2.37
CA ILE A 152 -10.49 -16.60 -2.41
C ILE A 152 -11.21 -17.91 -2.00
N GLY A 153 -12.02 -17.89 -0.95
CA GLY A 153 -12.61 -19.09 -0.35
C GLY A 153 -13.71 -19.74 -1.19
N ILE A 154 -14.46 -18.97 -1.98
CA ILE A 154 -15.58 -19.48 -2.80
C ILE A 154 -15.13 -19.76 -4.23
N TRP A 155 -14.48 -18.80 -4.88
CA TRP A 155 -14.11 -18.88 -6.31
C TRP A 155 -12.65 -19.27 -6.55
N GLY A 156 -11.92 -19.59 -5.49
CA GLY A 156 -10.52 -20.01 -5.57
C GLY A 156 -10.33 -21.44 -6.07
N GLY A 157 -9.06 -21.81 -6.25
CA GLY A 157 -8.59 -23.10 -6.75
C GLY A 157 -8.73 -24.25 -5.74
N PRO A 158 -8.09 -25.39 -6.00
CA PRO A 158 -8.27 -26.61 -5.19
C PRO A 158 -7.89 -26.46 -3.72
N ARG A 159 -6.87 -25.67 -3.38
CA ARG A 159 -6.41 -25.44 -1.99
C ARG A 159 -6.91 -24.12 -1.39
N ARG A 160 -8.01 -23.59 -1.94
CA ARG A 160 -8.56 -22.28 -1.55
C ARG A 160 -8.80 -22.12 -0.04
N ILE A 161 -9.29 -23.14 0.65
CA ILE A 161 -9.57 -23.05 2.10
C ILE A 161 -8.28 -22.81 2.89
N TYR A 162 -7.22 -23.57 2.61
CA TYR A 162 -5.92 -23.37 3.23
C TYR A 162 -5.37 -21.96 2.98
N ALA A 163 -5.39 -21.52 1.71
CA ALA A 163 -4.89 -20.20 1.32
C ALA A 163 -5.67 -19.06 1.97
N THR A 164 -7.00 -19.20 2.04
CA THR A 164 -7.90 -18.22 2.64
C THR A 164 -7.67 -18.10 4.15
N ILE A 165 -7.59 -19.21 4.87
CA ILE A 165 -7.34 -19.21 6.32
C ILE A 165 -5.95 -18.63 6.60
N LYS A 166 -4.92 -19.02 5.84
CA LYS A 166 -3.56 -18.51 6.00
C LYS A 166 -3.52 -17.00 5.78
N PHE A 167 -4.11 -16.50 4.68
CA PHE A 167 -4.22 -15.07 4.39
C PHE A 167 -4.90 -14.31 5.53
N PHE A 168 -6.05 -14.80 5.99
CA PHE A 168 -6.83 -14.17 7.04
C PHE A 168 -6.09 -14.12 8.37
N LEU A 169 -5.53 -15.25 8.82
CA LEU A 169 -4.79 -15.30 10.09
C LEU A 169 -3.55 -14.41 10.10
N TYR A 170 -2.77 -14.38 9.00
CA TYR A 170 -1.61 -13.49 8.89
C TYR A 170 -2.01 -12.02 8.99
N THR A 171 -2.99 -11.60 8.20
CA THR A 171 -3.39 -10.20 8.12
C THR A 171 -4.10 -9.74 9.39
N MET A 172 -4.95 -10.57 9.98
CA MET A 172 -5.66 -10.29 11.23
C MET A 172 -4.69 -10.20 12.42
N ALA A 173 -3.70 -11.10 12.52
CA ALA A 173 -2.70 -11.03 13.59
C ALA A 173 -1.94 -9.70 13.58
N GLY A 174 -1.54 -9.22 12.38
CA GLY A 174 -0.95 -7.89 12.25
C GLY A 174 -1.91 -6.76 12.61
N GLY A 175 -3.15 -6.84 12.12
CA GLY A 175 -4.18 -5.83 12.39
C GLY A 175 -4.50 -5.68 13.87
N VAL A 176 -4.58 -6.77 14.62
CA VAL A 176 -4.80 -6.73 16.08
C VAL A 176 -3.64 -6.02 16.80
N LEU A 177 -2.38 -6.27 16.40
CA LEU A 177 -1.24 -5.55 16.96
C LEU A 177 -1.31 -4.05 16.67
N MET A 178 -1.70 -3.68 15.46
CA MET A 178 -1.90 -2.28 15.09
C MET A 178 -3.03 -1.64 15.91
N LEU A 179 -4.15 -2.36 16.15
CA LEU A 179 -5.24 -1.87 16.98
C LEU A 179 -4.78 -1.55 18.40
N VAL A 180 -3.97 -2.42 19.01
CA VAL A 180 -3.37 -2.16 20.33
C VAL A 180 -2.53 -0.88 20.28
N GLY A 181 -1.77 -0.67 19.20
CA GLY A 181 -1.00 0.56 18.98
C GLY A 181 -1.89 1.81 18.85
N ILE A 182 -3.02 1.71 18.13
CA ILE A 182 -4.01 2.79 17.98
C ILE A 182 -4.62 3.17 19.34
N ILE A 183 -5.03 2.17 20.12
CA ILE A 183 -5.59 2.40 21.47
C ILE A 183 -4.54 3.04 22.40
N ALA A 184 -3.29 2.58 22.34
CA ALA A 184 -2.22 3.16 23.12
C ALA A 184 -1.95 4.62 22.74
N LEU A 185 -1.95 4.97 21.44
CA LEU A 185 -1.83 6.36 20.98
C LEU A 185 -2.96 7.25 21.49
N TYR A 186 -4.19 6.76 21.49
CA TYR A 186 -5.34 7.46 22.04
C TYR A 186 -5.13 7.85 23.52
N PHE A 187 -4.73 6.89 24.35
CA PHE A 187 -4.46 7.19 25.76
C PHE A 187 -3.25 8.11 25.95
N LEU A 188 -2.23 7.99 25.11
CA LEU A 188 -1.07 8.88 25.15
C LEU A 188 -1.40 10.31 24.70
N SER A 189 -2.39 10.50 23.84
CA SER A 189 -2.82 11.85 23.41
C SER A 189 -3.53 12.60 24.53
N GLY A 190 -4.45 11.96 25.24
CA GLY A 190 -5.24 12.58 26.31
C GLY A 190 -4.56 12.59 27.69
N GLY A 191 -3.61 11.69 27.96
CA GLY A 191 -2.95 11.55 29.27
C GLY A 191 -1.93 12.63 29.62
N ARG A 192 -1.81 13.72 28.85
CA ARG A 192 -0.91 14.85 29.05
C ARG A 192 -1.65 16.05 29.64
N PRO A 193 -0.97 16.93 30.39
CA PRO A 193 -1.58 18.19 30.81
C PRO A 193 -2.06 19.01 29.59
N GLY A 194 -3.36 19.29 29.53
CA GLY A 194 -3.99 19.96 28.37
C GLY A 194 -4.15 19.10 27.12
N GLY A 195 -3.94 17.78 27.20
CA GLY A 195 -4.13 16.84 26.11
C GLY A 195 -5.60 16.55 25.81
N GLU A 196 -5.89 16.25 24.55
CA GLU A 196 -7.21 15.84 24.05
C GLU A 196 -7.14 14.38 23.60
N TYR A 197 -8.11 13.56 24.02
CA TYR A 197 -8.26 12.20 23.51
C TYR A 197 -8.73 12.25 22.06
N THR A 198 -7.91 11.77 21.11
CA THR A 198 -8.20 11.89 19.69
C THR A 198 -7.63 10.73 18.89
N PHE A 199 -8.29 10.39 17.78
CA PHE A 199 -7.78 9.49 16.75
C PHE A 199 -7.39 10.23 15.47
N ASP A 200 -7.55 11.55 15.43
CA ASP A 200 -7.17 12.37 14.28
C ASP A 200 -5.66 12.27 13.99
N LEU A 201 -5.31 11.76 12.80
CA LEU A 201 -3.93 11.55 12.39
C LEU A 201 -3.10 12.83 12.40
N LEU A 202 -3.70 13.95 12.00
CA LEU A 202 -2.98 15.24 11.92
C LEU A 202 -2.63 15.75 13.32
N LYS A 203 -3.55 15.63 14.27
CA LYS A 203 -3.31 15.96 15.69
C LYS A 203 -2.28 15.01 16.31
N LEU A 204 -2.42 13.69 16.08
CA LEU A 204 -1.51 12.68 16.61
C LEU A 204 -0.09 12.82 16.06
N SER A 205 0.08 13.22 14.82
CA SER A 205 1.40 13.44 14.21
C SER A 205 2.16 14.64 14.82
N ALA A 206 1.44 15.55 15.48
CA ALA A 206 2.05 16.68 16.19
C ALA A 206 2.51 16.32 17.62
N LEU A 207 2.14 15.13 18.13
CA LEU A 207 2.51 14.71 19.49
C LEU A 207 4.02 14.48 19.63
N ASP A 208 4.60 14.99 20.72
CA ASP A 208 5.96 14.66 21.09
C ASP A 208 5.99 13.43 21.99
N LEU A 209 6.23 12.24 21.41
CA LEU A 209 6.30 10.97 22.13
C LEU A 209 7.74 10.65 22.56
N PRO A 210 7.96 10.11 23.78
CA PRO A 210 9.26 9.58 24.17
C PRO A 210 9.71 8.46 23.22
N PHE A 211 11.03 8.34 22.97
CA PHE A 211 11.58 7.34 22.06
C PHE A 211 11.09 5.91 22.36
N GLN A 212 11.03 5.52 23.62
CA GLN A 212 10.58 4.18 24.01
C GLN A 212 9.13 3.91 23.60
N ALA A 213 8.24 4.90 23.77
CA ALA A 213 6.85 4.79 23.29
C ALA A 213 6.80 4.71 21.75
N GLN A 214 7.55 5.59 21.05
CA GLN A 214 7.64 5.55 19.60
C GLN A 214 8.13 4.18 19.10
N ALA A 215 9.14 3.59 19.76
CA ALA A 215 9.72 2.31 19.33
C ALA A 215 8.70 1.15 19.40
N TRP A 216 7.96 1.03 20.51
CA TRP A 216 6.95 -0.02 20.64
C TRP A 216 5.75 0.19 19.71
N LEU A 217 5.29 1.42 19.57
CA LEU A 217 4.20 1.77 18.67
C LEU A 217 4.60 1.58 17.21
N PHE A 218 5.82 1.99 16.83
CA PHE A 218 6.36 1.72 15.51
C PHE A 218 6.37 0.23 15.19
N LEU A 219 6.83 -0.61 16.11
CA LEU A 219 6.85 -2.06 15.91
C LEU A 219 5.44 -2.64 15.75
N ALA A 220 4.47 -2.18 16.55
CA ALA A 220 3.09 -2.63 16.45
C ALA A 220 2.47 -2.32 15.07
N PHE A 221 2.68 -1.10 14.55
CA PHE A 221 2.23 -0.71 13.22
C PHE A 221 3.07 -1.38 12.12
N ALA A 222 4.39 -1.41 12.28
CA ALA A 222 5.31 -1.95 11.27
C ALA A 222 5.09 -3.44 11.02
N VAL A 223 4.76 -4.25 12.03
CA VAL A 223 4.44 -5.68 11.84
C VAL A 223 3.16 -5.83 10.98
N ALA A 224 2.10 -5.06 11.26
CA ALA A 224 0.88 -5.08 10.46
C ALA A 224 1.16 -4.71 8.99
N PHE A 225 1.93 -3.64 8.79
CA PHE A 225 2.28 -3.17 7.46
C PHE A 225 3.24 -4.12 6.74
N ALA A 226 4.24 -4.68 7.44
CA ALA A 226 5.19 -5.65 6.89
C ALA A 226 4.52 -6.96 6.44
N ILE A 227 3.50 -7.43 7.18
CA ILE A 227 2.66 -8.57 6.76
C ILE A 227 1.92 -8.21 5.47
N LYS A 228 1.35 -7.01 5.37
CA LYS A 228 0.55 -6.58 4.22
C LYS A 228 1.40 -6.33 2.97
N VAL A 229 2.61 -5.75 3.14
CA VAL A 229 3.60 -5.53 2.06
C VAL A 229 4.12 -6.82 1.46
N PRO A 230 4.02 -7.92 2.01
CA PRO A 230 4.73 -9.14 2.33
C PRO A 230 6.27 -8.99 2.38
N MET A 231 6.74 -8.25 3.37
CA MET A 231 8.18 -8.18 3.64
C MET A 231 8.73 -9.52 4.13
N PHE A 232 9.98 -9.83 3.79
CA PHE A 232 10.67 -10.95 4.44
C PHE A 232 10.79 -10.69 5.96
N PRO A 233 10.48 -11.67 6.84
CA PRO A 233 10.04 -13.06 6.59
C PRO A 233 8.50 -13.25 6.52
N PHE A 234 7.69 -12.21 6.56
CA PHE A 234 6.22 -12.27 6.68
C PHE A 234 5.50 -12.51 5.34
N HIS A 235 6.19 -12.92 4.29
CA HIS A 235 5.69 -13.00 2.90
C HIS A 235 4.98 -14.30 2.52
N THR A 236 5.07 -15.35 3.36
CA THR A 236 4.71 -16.72 2.94
C THR A 236 3.23 -16.94 2.64
N TRP A 237 2.35 -16.06 3.09
CA TRP A 237 0.92 -16.11 2.79
C TRP A 237 0.61 -15.67 1.35
N LEU A 238 1.43 -14.78 0.80
CA LEU A 238 1.16 -14.13 -0.49
C LEU A 238 1.12 -15.10 -1.67
N PRO A 239 2.13 -15.98 -1.89
CA PRO A 239 2.10 -16.91 -3.01
C PRO A 239 0.92 -17.89 -2.93
N ASP A 240 0.55 -18.37 -1.73
CA ASP A 240 -0.58 -19.26 -1.56
C ASP A 240 -1.90 -18.56 -1.86
N ALA A 241 -2.09 -17.33 -1.37
CA ALA A 241 -3.27 -16.53 -1.66
C ALA A 241 -3.41 -16.23 -3.17
N HIS A 242 -2.33 -15.78 -3.84
CA HIS A 242 -2.36 -15.49 -5.26
C HIS A 242 -2.64 -16.69 -6.13
N VAL A 243 -1.99 -17.82 -5.85
CA VAL A 243 -2.14 -19.04 -6.65
C VAL A 243 -3.58 -19.53 -6.63
N GLU A 244 -4.22 -19.46 -5.47
CA GLU A 244 -5.60 -19.94 -5.30
C GLU A 244 -6.66 -18.90 -5.67
N ALA A 245 -6.42 -17.60 -5.51
CA ALA A 245 -7.40 -16.56 -5.82
C ALA A 245 -7.86 -16.60 -7.30
N PRO A 246 -9.12 -16.23 -7.61
CA PRO A 246 -9.53 -15.98 -8.99
C PRO A 246 -8.70 -14.85 -9.60
N THR A 247 -8.64 -14.79 -10.95
CA THR A 247 -7.78 -13.82 -11.66
C THR A 247 -7.98 -12.39 -11.18
N ALA A 248 -9.22 -11.90 -11.13
CA ALA A 248 -9.50 -10.55 -10.66
C ALA A 248 -9.11 -10.35 -9.18
N GLY A 249 -9.30 -11.38 -8.33
CA GLY A 249 -8.82 -11.37 -6.95
C GLY A 249 -7.30 -11.19 -6.88
N SER A 250 -6.54 -11.88 -7.74
CA SER A 250 -5.08 -11.72 -7.82
C SER A 250 -4.68 -10.35 -8.35
N VAL A 251 -5.41 -9.78 -9.32
CA VAL A 251 -5.17 -8.42 -9.83
C VAL A 251 -5.33 -7.38 -8.73
N ILE A 252 -6.43 -7.44 -7.98
CA ILE A 252 -6.70 -6.49 -6.88
C ILE A 252 -5.73 -6.71 -5.72
N LEU A 253 -5.44 -7.97 -5.37
CA LEU A 253 -4.48 -8.28 -4.30
C LEU A 253 -3.10 -7.68 -4.63
N ALA A 254 -2.54 -7.98 -5.81
CA ALA A 254 -1.24 -7.47 -6.23
C ALA A 254 -1.27 -5.97 -6.56
N GLY A 255 -2.34 -5.51 -7.20
CA GLY A 255 -2.46 -4.15 -7.68
C GLY A 255 -2.62 -3.11 -6.58
N VAL A 256 -3.43 -3.43 -5.56
CA VAL A 256 -3.87 -2.45 -4.56
C VAL A 256 -3.57 -2.90 -3.12
N LEU A 257 -3.98 -4.10 -2.70
CA LEU A 257 -3.92 -4.51 -1.29
C LEU A 257 -2.50 -4.46 -0.70
N LEU A 258 -1.49 -4.85 -1.48
CA LEU A 258 -0.09 -4.79 -1.04
C LEU A 258 0.37 -3.35 -0.79
N LYS A 259 -0.17 -2.36 -1.56
CA LYS A 259 0.18 -0.94 -1.43
C LYS A 259 -0.41 -0.28 -0.19
N MET A 260 -1.44 -0.88 0.38
CA MET A 260 -1.96 -0.42 1.68
C MET A 260 -0.89 -0.55 2.78
N GLY A 261 -0.06 -1.60 2.75
CA GLY A 261 1.05 -1.75 3.70
C GLY A 261 2.16 -0.71 3.50
N THR A 262 2.60 -0.48 2.26
CA THR A 262 3.60 0.55 1.94
C THR A 262 3.07 1.96 2.22
N TYR A 263 1.80 2.22 1.90
CA TYR A 263 1.09 3.43 2.27
C TYR A 263 1.02 3.60 3.80
N GLY A 264 0.79 2.50 4.53
CA GLY A 264 0.79 2.49 5.99
C GLY A 264 2.11 2.99 6.58
N PHE A 265 3.25 2.57 6.04
CA PHE A 265 4.55 3.12 6.44
C PHE A 265 4.64 4.61 6.14
N LEU A 266 4.30 5.04 4.92
CA LEU A 266 4.37 6.45 4.52
C LEU A 266 3.42 7.34 5.33
N ARG A 267 2.16 6.92 5.50
CA ARG A 267 1.10 7.74 6.08
C ARG A 267 1.10 7.74 7.61
N PHE A 268 1.46 6.63 8.24
CA PHE A 268 1.34 6.46 9.68
C PHE A 268 2.70 6.28 10.36
N ALA A 269 3.51 5.29 9.96
CA ALA A 269 4.72 4.96 10.68
C ALA A 269 5.76 6.10 10.66
N LEU A 270 6.02 6.70 9.49
CA LEU A 270 7.01 7.76 9.34
C LEU A 270 6.63 9.05 10.10
N PRO A 271 5.40 9.62 9.94
CA PRO A 271 5.08 10.88 10.59
C PRO A 271 4.72 10.75 12.08
N LEU A 272 4.16 9.61 12.52
CA LEU A 272 3.81 9.40 13.93
C LEU A 272 5.02 9.05 14.80
N PHE A 273 6.00 8.31 14.24
CA PHE A 273 7.14 7.77 14.97
C PHE A 273 8.49 8.11 14.32
N PRO A 274 8.82 9.37 14.11
CA PRO A 274 9.98 9.76 13.30
C PRO A 274 11.33 9.30 13.87
N ASP A 275 11.48 9.25 15.19
CA ASP A 275 12.72 8.77 15.81
C ASP A 275 12.88 7.26 15.74
N ALA A 276 11.78 6.53 15.98
CA ALA A 276 11.77 5.08 15.82
C ALA A 276 11.97 4.69 14.35
N THR A 277 11.37 5.42 13.41
CA THR A 277 11.59 5.22 11.97
C THR A 277 13.08 5.25 11.64
N ARG A 278 13.80 6.27 12.10
CA ARG A 278 15.25 6.36 11.86
C ARG A 278 16.03 5.25 12.53
N TYR A 279 15.67 4.93 13.78
CA TYR A 279 16.34 3.86 14.52
C TYR A 279 16.20 2.51 13.82
N PHE A 280 15.00 2.21 13.29
CA PHE A 280 14.72 0.95 12.61
C PHE A 280 15.02 0.97 11.10
N THR A 281 15.40 2.11 10.51
CA THR A 281 15.76 2.22 9.08
C THR A 281 16.79 1.17 8.64
N PRO A 282 17.92 0.92 9.35
CA PRO A 282 18.85 -0.10 8.93
C PRO A 282 18.25 -1.51 8.91
N LEU A 283 17.44 -1.85 9.92
CA LEU A 283 16.75 -3.14 10.00
C LEU A 283 15.78 -3.33 8.82
N VAL A 284 14.93 -2.34 8.57
CA VAL A 284 13.94 -2.41 7.48
C VAL A 284 14.64 -2.46 6.11
N SER A 285 15.71 -1.68 5.92
CA SER A 285 16.49 -1.68 4.67
C SER A 285 17.13 -3.05 4.41
N TRP A 286 17.71 -3.70 5.43
CA TRP A 286 18.26 -5.05 5.28
C TRP A 286 17.17 -6.07 4.97
N LEU A 287 16.02 -6.02 5.65
CA LEU A 287 14.89 -6.91 5.34
C LEU A 287 14.35 -6.68 3.92
N ALA A 288 14.35 -5.44 3.46
CA ALA A 288 13.99 -5.10 2.09
C ALA A 288 14.96 -5.69 1.07
N ILE A 289 16.28 -5.56 1.28
CA ILE A 289 17.32 -6.14 0.42
C ILE A 289 17.23 -7.67 0.40
N VAL A 290 17.06 -8.30 1.57
CA VAL A 290 16.82 -9.74 1.64
C VAL A 290 15.55 -10.12 0.85
N GLY A 291 14.48 -9.36 0.99
CA GLY A 291 13.23 -9.55 0.21
C GLY A 291 13.45 -9.45 -1.30
N ILE A 292 14.24 -8.47 -1.77
CA ILE A 292 14.60 -8.29 -3.17
C ILE A 292 15.30 -9.53 -3.72
N LEU A 293 16.40 -9.94 -3.08
CA LEU A 293 17.22 -11.04 -3.55
C LEU A 293 16.53 -12.40 -3.39
N TYR A 294 15.97 -12.66 -2.22
CA TYR A 294 15.23 -13.90 -1.94
C TYR A 294 14.01 -14.07 -2.83
N GLY A 295 13.19 -13.02 -2.98
CA GLY A 295 12.01 -13.05 -3.84
C GLY A 295 12.37 -13.37 -5.30
N ALA A 296 13.44 -12.74 -5.82
CA ALA A 296 13.93 -12.99 -7.17
C ALA A 296 14.46 -14.42 -7.36
N LEU A 297 15.29 -14.92 -6.44
CA LEU A 297 15.84 -16.28 -6.50
C LEU A 297 14.74 -17.35 -6.40
N VAL A 298 13.75 -17.15 -5.53
CA VAL A 298 12.62 -18.09 -5.41
C VAL A 298 11.72 -18.03 -6.65
N SER A 299 11.51 -16.85 -7.25
CA SER A 299 10.77 -16.71 -8.52
C SER A 299 11.41 -17.52 -9.64
N MET A 300 12.74 -17.51 -9.72
CA MET A 300 13.51 -18.21 -10.76
C MET A 300 13.24 -19.72 -10.82
N VAL A 301 13.00 -20.34 -9.67
CA VAL A 301 12.81 -21.81 -9.58
C VAL A 301 11.35 -22.24 -9.60
N GLN A 302 10.39 -21.31 -9.74
CA GLN A 302 8.98 -21.68 -9.76
C GLN A 302 8.57 -22.34 -11.09
N PRO A 303 7.90 -23.49 -11.04
CA PRO A 303 7.34 -24.15 -12.22
C PRO A 303 5.97 -23.59 -12.64
N ASP A 304 5.25 -22.92 -11.74
CA ASP A 304 3.91 -22.35 -11.95
C ASP A 304 4.03 -20.85 -12.24
N LEU A 305 3.46 -20.39 -13.38
CA LEU A 305 3.48 -18.99 -13.83
C LEU A 305 2.93 -18.03 -12.77
N LYS A 306 1.78 -18.38 -12.17
CA LYS A 306 1.12 -17.53 -11.20
C LYS A 306 1.93 -17.40 -9.91
N LYS A 307 2.60 -18.50 -9.52
CA LYS A 307 3.47 -18.53 -8.35
C LYS A 307 4.76 -17.74 -8.57
N LEU A 308 5.34 -17.81 -9.78
CA LEU A 308 6.48 -17.00 -10.18
C LEU A 308 6.17 -15.51 -10.05
N VAL A 309 5.04 -15.06 -10.63
CA VAL A 309 4.59 -13.67 -10.55
C VAL A 309 4.31 -13.26 -9.10
N ALA A 310 3.78 -14.15 -8.25
CA ALA A 310 3.55 -13.84 -6.84
C ALA A 310 4.86 -13.60 -6.06
N TYR A 311 5.88 -14.43 -6.27
CA TYR A 311 7.20 -14.23 -5.63
C TYR A 311 7.94 -13.01 -6.20
N SER A 312 7.78 -12.67 -7.49
CA SER A 312 8.34 -11.44 -8.04
C SER A 312 7.81 -10.18 -7.33
N SER A 313 6.57 -10.22 -6.84
CA SER A 313 6.00 -9.14 -6.04
C SER A 313 6.73 -8.92 -4.72
N VAL A 314 7.23 -9.99 -4.07
CA VAL A 314 8.07 -9.88 -2.86
C VAL A 314 9.35 -9.10 -3.16
N SER A 315 9.97 -9.37 -4.32
CA SER A 315 11.17 -8.66 -4.78
C SER A 315 10.87 -7.18 -5.07
N HIS A 316 9.88 -6.89 -5.90
CA HIS A 316 9.54 -5.51 -6.29
C HIS A 316 9.08 -4.64 -5.11
N LEU A 317 8.33 -5.19 -4.16
CA LEU A 317 7.95 -4.47 -2.95
C LEU A 317 9.12 -4.30 -1.97
N GLY A 318 10.12 -5.16 -2.04
CA GLY A 318 11.41 -4.92 -1.39
C GLY A 318 12.06 -3.63 -1.88
N PHE A 319 12.05 -3.35 -3.21
CA PHE A 319 12.51 -2.06 -3.75
C PHE A 319 11.68 -0.89 -3.20
N VAL A 320 10.35 -1.01 -3.16
CA VAL A 320 9.49 0.04 -2.60
C VAL A 320 9.87 0.34 -1.15
N MET A 321 10.05 -0.68 -0.32
CA MET A 321 10.43 -0.50 1.08
C MET A 321 11.82 0.12 1.22
N LEU A 322 12.77 -0.29 0.40
CA LEU A 322 14.12 0.30 0.38
C LEU A 322 14.06 1.79 0.01
N GLY A 323 13.24 2.17 -0.98
CA GLY A 323 13.04 3.56 -1.39
C GLY A 323 12.40 4.42 -0.30
N ILE A 324 11.38 3.91 0.39
CA ILE A 324 10.72 4.60 1.51
C ILE A 324 11.73 4.87 2.64
N PHE A 325 12.51 3.87 3.02
CA PHE A 325 13.45 3.96 4.14
C PHE A 325 14.82 4.53 3.74
N ALA A 326 15.05 4.86 2.47
CA ALA A 326 16.17 5.73 2.09
C ALA A 326 15.98 7.16 2.62
N LEU A 327 14.76 7.56 2.94
CA LEU A 327 14.40 8.88 3.49
C LEU A 327 14.97 10.05 2.64
N THR A 328 15.03 9.86 1.33
CA THR A 328 15.42 10.85 0.33
C THR A 328 14.24 11.16 -0.58
N VAL A 329 14.16 12.35 -1.14
CA VAL A 329 13.08 12.75 -2.07
C VAL A 329 12.98 11.73 -3.22
N GLN A 330 14.09 11.47 -3.90
CA GLN A 330 14.13 10.53 -5.03
C GLN A 330 13.72 9.10 -4.62
N GLY A 331 14.18 8.64 -3.44
CA GLY A 331 13.82 7.30 -2.93
C GLY A 331 12.33 7.16 -2.66
N VAL A 332 11.74 8.15 -2.00
CA VAL A 332 10.31 8.12 -1.63
C VAL A 332 9.41 8.32 -2.85
N GLU A 333 9.72 9.29 -3.73
CA GLU A 333 8.99 9.49 -5.00
C GLU A 333 9.08 8.25 -5.89
N GLY A 334 10.29 7.68 -6.02
CA GLY A 334 10.50 6.43 -6.75
C GLY A 334 9.68 5.28 -6.14
N ALA A 335 9.60 5.19 -4.82
CA ALA A 335 8.81 4.18 -4.13
C ALA A 335 7.31 4.33 -4.41
N ILE A 336 6.77 5.55 -4.32
CA ILE A 336 5.35 5.82 -4.62
C ILE A 336 5.06 5.49 -6.09
N LEU A 337 5.91 5.93 -7.01
CA LEU A 337 5.73 5.61 -8.42
C LEU A 337 5.84 4.10 -8.68
N GLN A 338 6.75 3.39 -7.99
CA GLN A 338 6.87 1.94 -8.11
C GLN A 338 5.66 1.20 -7.53
N MET A 339 4.98 1.75 -6.52
CA MET A 339 3.69 1.19 -6.09
C MET A 339 2.67 1.20 -7.23
N ILE A 340 2.56 2.30 -7.99
CA ILE A 340 1.67 2.41 -9.15
C ILE A 340 2.14 1.46 -10.27
N ASN A 341 3.42 1.48 -10.59
CA ASN A 341 4.02 0.67 -11.65
C ASN A 341 3.82 -0.83 -11.41
N HIS A 342 4.09 -1.31 -10.20
CA HIS A 342 3.85 -2.68 -9.80
C HIS A 342 2.36 -3.04 -9.89
N GLY A 343 1.46 -2.11 -9.52
CA GLY A 343 0.02 -2.30 -9.67
C GLY A 343 -0.40 -2.58 -11.11
N LEU A 344 0.11 -1.78 -12.04
CA LEU A 344 -0.18 -1.93 -13.47
C LEU A 344 0.51 -3.16 -14.06
N SER A 345 1.82 -3.30 -13.90
CA SER A 345 2.61 -4.35 -14.55
C SER A 345 2.27 -5.74 -13.99
N THR A 346 2.25 -5.90 -12.67
CA THR A 346 1.92 -7.20 -12.05
C THR A 346 0.43 -7.52 -12.19
N GLY A 347 -0.45 -6.52 -12.13
CA GLY A 347 -1.86 -6.67 -12.46
C GLY A 347 -2.05 -7.22 -13.88
N ALA A 348 -1.36 -6.64 -14.86
CA ALA A 348 -1.38 -7.12 -16.25
C ALA A 348 -0.79 -8.53 -16.40
N LEU A 349 0.29 -8.88 -15.65
CA LEU A 349 0.82 -10.25 -15.65
C LEU A 349 -0.22 -11.24 -15.14
N PHE A 350 -0.94 -10.94 -14.05
CA PHE A 350 -2.00 -11.82 -13.55
C PHE A 350 -3.18 -11.91 -14.51
N LEU A 351 -3.55 -10.84 -15.22
CA LEU A 351 -4.56 -10.89 -16.28
C LEU A 351 -4.12 -11.84 -17.41
N LEU A 352 -2.91 -11.68 -17.92
CA LEU A 352 -2.36 -12.50 -19.00
C LEU A 352 -2.24 -13.98 -18.59
N VAL A 353 -1.73 -14.26 -17.40
CA VAL A 353 -1.68 -15.64 -16.85
C VAL A 353 -3.09 -16.21 -16.68
N GLY A 354 -4.05 -15.38 -16.25
CA GLY A 354 -5.45 -15.76 -16.13
C GLY A 354 -6.07 -16.11 -17.48
N MET A 355 -5.88 -15.28 -18.51
CA MET A 355 -6.35 -15.53 -19.87
C MET A 355 -5.77 -16.82 -20.47
N LEU A 356 -4.50 -17.10 -20.17
CA LEU A 356 -3.86 -18.34 -20.60
C LEU A 356 -4.45 -19.56 -19.86
N TYR A 357 -4.69 -19.41 -18.55
CA TYR A 357 -5.32 -20.44 -17.73
C TYR A 357 -6.77 -20.75 -18.17
N GLU A 358 -7.57 -19.74 -18.52
CA GLU A 358 -8.92 -19.93 -19.03
C GLU A 358 -8.96 -20.79 -20.31
N ARG A 359 -7.90 -20.71 -21.15
CA ARG A 359 -7.77 -21.48 -22.40
C ARG A 359 -7.21 -22.88 -22.20
N ARG A 360 -6.29 -23.05 -21.23
CA ARG A 360 -5.50 -24.29 -21.07
C ARG A 360 -5.75 -25.06 -19.80
N HIS A 361 -6.41 -24.47 -18.79
CA HIS A 361 -6.64 -25.02 -17.47
C HIS A 361 -5.37 -25.53 -16.77
N THR A 362 -4.19 -25.03 -17.19
CA THR A 362 -2.90 -25.26 -16.55
C THR A 362 -2.12 -23.94 -16.43
N ARG A 363 -1.21 -23.88 -15.46
CA ARG A 363 -0.31 -22.75 -15.22
C ARG A 363 1.15 -23.20 -15.23
N MET A 364 1.39 -24.50 -15.48
CA MET A 364 2.75 -25.06 -15.45
C MET A 364 3.52 -24.60 -16.68
N ILE A 365 4.69 -24.00 -16.49
CA ILE A 365 5.50 -23.45 -17.58
C ILE A 365 5.87 -24.53 -18.60
N GLN A 366 6.11 -25.77 -18.14
CA GLN A 366 6.45 -26.91 -19.00
C GLN A 366 5.32 -27.33 -19.96
N ASP A 367 4.05 -26.95 -19.68
CA ASP A 367 2.90 -27.29 -20.51
C ASP A 367 2.75 -26.33 -21.71
N PHE A 368 3.59 -25.31 -21.78
CA PHE A 368 3.60 -24.30 -22.83
C PHE A 368 4.87 -24.43 -23.70
N GLY A 369 4.92 -23.69 -24.79
CA GLY A 369 6.04 -23.60 -25.72
C GLY A 369 5.56 -23.20 -27.10
N GLY A 370 6.32 -22.35 -27.81
CA GLY A 370 6.04 -21.92 -29.17
C GLY A 370 4.79 -21.07 -29.39
N LEU A 371 4.23 -20.48 -28.33
CA LEU A 371 2.96 -19.73 -28.36
C LEU A 371 3.03 -18.48 -29.23
N ALA A 372 4.21 -17.90 -29.45
CA ALA A 372 4.37 -16.67 -30.23
C ALA A 372 3.86 -16.79 -31.69
N ARG A 373 3.87 -18.00 -32.26
CA ARG A 373 3.36 -18.26 -33.61
C ARG A 373 1.85 -18.45 -33.66
N ILE A 374 1.24 -18.81 -32.52
CA ILE A 374 -0.17 -19.19 -32.42
C ILE A 374 -0.99 -17.98 -31.96
N VAL A 375 -0.50 -17.25 -30.97
CA VAL A 375 -1.18 -16.09 -30.32
C VAL A 375 -0.26 -14.87 -30.33
N PRO A 376 0.01 -14.25 -31.49
CA PRO A 376 0.99 -13.18 -31.63
C PRO A 376 0.61 -11.89 -30.89
N ILE A 377 -0.67 -11.52 -30.82
CA ILE A 377 -1.13 -10.31 -30.14
C ILE A 377 -0.96 -10.50 -28.63
N PHE A 378 -1.35 -11.66 -28.09
CA PHE A 378 -1.10 -12.03 -26.70
C PHE A 378 0.39 -11.98 -26.37
N THR A 379 1.23 -12.53 -27.26
CA THR A 379 2.70 -12.54 -27.07
C THR A 379 3.26 -11.13 -27.01
N ALA A 380 2.81 -10.23 -27.90
CA ALA A 380 3.25 -8.83 -27.88
C ALA A 380 2.85 -8.12 -26.56
N ALA A 381 1.62 -8.30 -26.11
CA ALA A 381 1.16 -7.77 -24.83
C ALA A 381 1.98 -8.34 -23.67
N PHE A 382 2.21 -9.66 -23.65
CA PHE A 382 3.00 -10.32 -22.60
C PHE A 382 4.46 -9.86 -22.60
N LEU A 383 5.05 -9.62 -23.79
CA LEU A 383 6.40 -9.07 -23.90
C LEU A 383 6.50 -7.67 -23.29
N ILE A 384 5.59 -6.75 -23.65
CA ILE A 384 5.58 -5.38 -23.11
C ILE A 384 5.52 -5.42 -21.58
N VAL A 385 4.62 -6.23 -21.00
CA VAL A 385 4.46 -6.33 -19.55
C VAL A 385 5.68 -6.99 -18.90
N THR A 386 6.26 -8.00 -19.53
CA THR A 386 7.51 -8.63 -19.07
C THR A 386 8.65 -7.62 -19.04
N LEU A 387 8.85 -6.86 -20.13
CA LEU A 387 9.89 -5.82 -20.22
C LEU A 387 9.65 -4.68 -19.21
N SER A 388 8.40 -4.33 -18.97
CA SER A 388 8.03 -3.38 -17.90
C SER A 388 8.44 -3.89 -16.53
N SER A 389 8.21 -5.16 -16.23
CA SER A 389 8.51 -5.77 -14.93
C SER A 389 10.01 -5.93 -14.66
N ILE A 390 10.85 -6.01 -15.70
CA ILE A 390 12.31 -6.04 -15.55
C ILE A 390 12.96 -4.65 -15.51
N GLY A 391 12.15 -3.59 -15.62
CA GLY A 391 12.68 -2.23 -15.59
C GLY A 391 13.36 -1.79 -16.87
N LEU A 392 12.82 -2.14 -18.06
CA LEU A 392 13.36 -1.66 -19.34
C LEU A 392 13.14 -0.14 -19.47
N PRO A 393 14.18 0.66 -19.81
CA PRO A 393 14.03 2.08 -20.11
C PRO A 393 12.94 2.35 -21.16
N GLY A 394 12.11 3.36 -20.93
CA GLY A 394 10.94 3.66 -21.77
C GLY A 394 9.64 3.00 -21.29
N LEU A 395 9.70 2.13 -20.27
CA LEU A 395 8.54 1.55 -19.60
C LEU A 395 8.52 1.95 -18.12
N ASN A 396 7.35 1.89 -17.52
CA ASN A 396 7.08 2.44 -16.18
C ASN A 396 7.98 1.85 -15.07
N GLY A 397 8.27 0.54 -15.09
CA GLY A 397 9.07 -0.12 -14.05
C GLY A 397 10.46 0.48 -13.87
N PHE A 398 11.10 0.90 -14.97
CA PHE A 398 12.42 1.53 -14.93
C PHE A 398 12.42 2.82 -14.08
N VAL A 399 11.44 3.69 -14.29
CA VAL A 399 11.43 5.02 -13.65
C VAL A 399 11.39 4.89 -12.13
N GLY A 400 10.50 4.05 -11.60
CA GLY A 400 10.36 3.83 -10.16
C GLY A 400 11.61 3.21 -9.53
N GLU A 401 12.10 2.10 -10.08
CA GLU A 401 13.26 1.37 -9.55
C GLU A 401 14.55 2.19 -9.67
N PHE A 402 14.74 2.92 -10.77
CA PHE A 402 15.88 3.80 -10.97
C PHE A 402 15.92 4.93 -9.92
N LEU A 403 14.80 5.60 -9.66
CA LEU A 403 14.72 6.64 -8.63
C LEU A 403 15.00 6.08 -7.23
N ILE A 404 14.49 4.89 -6.91
CA ILE A 404 14.77 4.21 -5.65
C ILE A 404 16.28 3.95 -5.51
N LEU A 405 16.92 3.41 -6.55
CA LEU A 405 18.37 3.15 -6.51
C LEU A 405 19.19 4.43 -6.36
N VAL A 406 18.85 5.49 -7.10
CA VAL A 406 19.52 6.79 -6.98
C VAL A 406 19.35 7.37 -5.57
N GLY A 407 18.14 7.34 -5.03
CA GLY A 407 17.87 7.82 -3.66
C GLY A 407 18.62 7.01 -2.61
N THR A 408 18.65 5.67 -2.75
CA THR A 408 19.36 4.77 -1.85
C THR A 408 20.88 4.94 -1.96
N PHE A 409 21.43 5.09 -3.17
CA PHE A 409 22.86 5.28 -3.42
C PHE A 409 23.43 6.52 -2.70
N ARG A 410 22.66 7.60 -2.65
CA ARG A 410 23.04 8.82 -1.92
C ARG A 410 23.22 8.61 -0.42
N VAL A 411 22.53 7.62 0.14
CA VAL A 411 22.57 7.34 1.58
C VAL A 411 23.52 6.18 1.88
N ASN A 412 23.46 5.10 1.10
CA ASN A 412 24.27 3.91 1.32
C ASN A 412 24.54 3.17 0.01
N VAL A 413 25.79 3.26 -0.46
CA VAL A 413 26.25 2.65 -1.71
C VAL A 413 26.11 1.12 -1.69
N LEU A 414 26.37 0.47 -0.54
CA LEU A 414 26.25 -0.98 -0.41
C LEU A 414 24.81 -1.45 -0.60
N TYR A 415 23.84 -0.74 -0.02
CA TYR A 415 22.42 -1.07 -0.17
C TYR A 415 21.98 -0.98 -1.63
N ALA A 416 22.39 0.08 -2.31
CA ALA A 416 22.09 0.27 -3.73
C ALA A 416 22.73 -0.80 -4.62
N ALA A 417 23.98 -1.15 -4.35
CA ALA A 417 24.70 -2.20 -5.09
C ALA A 417 24.02 -3.58 -4.93
N LEU A 418 23.64 -3.95 -3.70
CA LEU A 418 22.93 -5.20 -3.44
C LEU A 418 21.53 -5.22 -4.09
N ALA A 419 20.80 -4.10 -4.03
CA ALA A 419 19.50 -3.99 -4.67
C ALA A 419 19.62 -4.08 -6.20
N THR A 420 20.66 -3.51 -6.81
CA THR A 420 20.90 -3.61 -8.27
C THR A 420 21.03 -5.06 -8.73
N ALA A 421 21.61 -5.95 -7.92
CA ALA A 421 21.64 -7.38 -8.22
C ALA A 421 20.23 -7.97 -8.38
N GLY A 422 19.23 -7.43 -7.66
CA GLY A 422 17.83 -7.84 -7.80
C GLY A 422 17.24 -7.53 -9.19
N ILE A 423 17.63 -6.41 -9.82
CA ILE A 423 17.20 -6.08 -11.20
C ILE A 423 17.76 -7.10 -12.19
N ILE A 424 19.04 -7.48 -12.03
CA ILE A 424 19.67 -8.49 -12.90
C ILE A 424 18.93 -9.82 -12.76
N LEU A 425 18.64 -10.24 -11.51
CA LEU A 425 17.88 -11.47 -11.26
C LEU A 425 16.45 -11.38 -11.82
N ALA A 426 15.78 -10.21 -11.72
CA ALA A 426 14.46 -9.99 -12.31
C ALA A 426 14.47 -10.17 -13.82
N ALA A 427 15.47 -9.62 -14.51
CA ALA A 427 15.65 -9.84 -15.95
C ALA A 427 15.84 -11.34 -16.27
N VAL A 428 16.65 -12.05 -15.49
CA VAL A 428 16.90 -13.48 -15.70
C VAL A 428 15.61 -14.30 -15.60
N TYR A 429 14.87 -14.22 -14.47
CA TYR A 429 13.71 -15.09 -14.31
C TYR A 429 12.53 -14.72 -15.20
N MET A 430 12.32 -13.42 -15.47
CA MET A 430 11.22 -12.97 -16.33
C MET A 430 11.46 -13.31 -17.82
N LEU A 431 12.66 -13.04 -18.33
CA LEU A 431 12.98 -13.37 -19.73
C LEU A 431 13.05 -14.88 -19.94
N TRP A 432 13.56 -15.62 -18.96
CA TRP A 432 13.59 -17.09 -19.03
C TRP A 432 12.18 -17.69 -19.00
N MET A 433 11.28 -17.15 -18.16
CA MET A 433 9.86 -17.52 -18.18
C MET A 433 9.24 -17.23 -19.55
N PHE A 434 9.42 -16.01 -20.07
CA PHE A 434 8.89 -15.59 -21.35
C PHE A 434 9.41 -16.48 -22.48
N GLN A 435 10.71 -16.76 -22.52
CA GLN A 435 11.33 -17.62 -23.51
C GLN A 435 10.72 -19.02 -23.52
N ARG A 436 10.56 -19.63 -22.35
CA ARG A 436 10.01 -21.00 -22.24
C ARG A 436 8.55 -21.09 -22.65
N VAL A 437 7.76 -20.06 -22.43
CA VAL A 437 6.33 -20.06 -22.75
C VAL A 437 6.09 -19.68 -24.21
N MET A 438 6.78 -18.65 -24.71
CA MET A 438 6.48 -18.05 -26.01
C MET A 438 7.29 -18.62 -27.17
N PHE A 439 8.52 -19.05 -26.92
CA PHE A 439 9.42 -19.52 -27.98
C PHE A 439 9.64 -21.03 -27.95
N GLY A 440 10.36 -21.51 -28.94
CA GLY A 440 10.63 -22.94 -29.13
C GLY A 440 9.57 -23.68 -29.95
N PRO A 441 9.62 -25.04 -30.01
CA PRO A 441 8.62 -25.84 -30.68
C PRO A 441 7.32 -25.94 -29.87
N VAL A 442 6.20 -26.09 -30.55
CA VAL A 442 4.91 -26.41 -29.91
C VAL A 442 4.93 -27.89 -29.55
N THR A 443 5.26 -28.18 -28.30
CA THR A 443 5.40 -29.57 -27.80
C THR A 443 4.07 -30.22 -27.46
N GLN A 444 3.08 -29.41 -27.07
CA GLN A 444 1.75 -29.87 -26.65
C GLN A 444 0.72 -29.60 -27.75
N GLU A 445 0.04 -30.64 -28.24
CA GLU A 445 -0.99 -30.54 -29.29
C GLU A 445 -2.11 -29.57 -28.90
N ALA A 446 -2.51 -29.59 -27.64
CA ALA A 446 -3.54 -28.70 -27.10
C ALA A 446 -3.19 -27.19 -27.19
N ASN A 447 -1.95 -26.83 -27.44
CA ASN A 447 -1.55 -25.42 -27.62
C ASN A 447 -1.83 -24.94 -29.07
N ARG A 448 -1.92 -25.83 -30.06
CA ARG A 448 -2.10 -25.46 -31.47
C ARG A 448 -3.45 -24.82 -31.78
N GLY A 449 -4.47 -25.18 -30.99
CA GLY A 449 -5.83 -24.64 -31.13
C GLY A 449 -6.13 -23.37 -30.33
N LEU A 450 -5.15 -22.74 -29.71
CA LEU A 450 -5.37 -21.54 -28.90
C LEU A 450 -5.82 -20.37 -29.78
N VAL A 451 -6.85 -19.67 -29.31
CA VAL A 451 -7.36 -18.44 -29.92
C VAL A 451 -6.65 -17.24 -29.30
N ASP A 452 -6.25 -16.26 -30.11
CA ASP A 452 -5.60 -15.02 -29.66
C ASP A 452 -6.58 -14.13 -28.86
N LEU A 453 -6.14 -12.97 -28.43
CA LEU A 453 -6.91 -12.04 -27.61
C LEU A 453 -8.24 -11.66 -28.28
N THR A 454 -9.31 -11.80 -27.53
CA THR A 454 -10.64 -11.29 -27.90
C THR A 454 -10.73 -9.77 -27.74
N ALA A 455 -11.74 -9.13 -28.37
CA ALA A 455 -11.97 -7.68 -28.24
C ALA A 455 -12.16 -7.25 -26.78
N ARG A 456 -12.81 -8.08 -25.95
CA ARG A 456 -12.97 -7.82 -24.51
C ARG A 456 -11.63 -7.86 -23.78
N GLU A 457 -10.81 -8.86 -24.03
CA GLU A 457 -9.48 -8.99 -23.42
C GLU A 457 -8.55 -7.87 -23.86
N MET A 458 -8.66 -7.42 -25.11
CA MET A 458 -7.98 -6.21 -25.58
C MET A 458 -8.46 -4.95 -24.84
N ALA A 459 -9.77 -4.80 -24.62
CA ALA A 459 -10.32 -3.68 -23.85
C ALA A 459 -9.85 -3.68 -22.39
N VAL A 460 -9.58 -4.85 -21.81
CA VAL A 460 -9.00 -5.01 -20.46
C VAL A 460 -7.51 -4.64 -20.44
N LEU A 461 -6.72 -5.10 -21.43
CA LEU A 461 -5.27 -4.94 -21.44
C LEU A 461 -4.81 -3.60 -22.03
N ALA A 462 -5.46 -3.09 -23.08
CA ALA A 462 -4.98 -1.91 -23.80
C ALA A 462 -4.81 -0.66 -22.92
N PRO A 463 -5.75 -0.29 -22.03
CA PRO A 463 -5.55 0.88 -21.16
C PRO A 463 -4.42 0.67 -20.15
N VAL A 464 -4.20 -0.56 -19.66
CA VAL A 464 -3.07 -0.88 -18.77
C VAL A 464 -1.74 -0.75 -19.50
N LEU A 465 -1.65 -1.31 -20.72
CA LEU A 465 -0.46 -1.20 -21.57
C LEU A 465 -0.17 0.27 -21.94
N ALA A 466 -1.21 1.04 -22.25
CA ALA A 466 -1.06 2.47 -22.56
C ALA A 466 -0.47 3.24 -21.37
N LEU A 467 -0.94 2.97 -20.15
CA LEU A 467 -0.40 3.58 -18.92
C LEU A 467 1.04 3.13 -18.63
N ILE A 468 1.37 1.87 -18.86
CA ILE A 468 2.75 1.36 -18.72
C ILE A 468 3.72 2.15 -19.62
N VAL A 469 3.35 2.37 -20.88
CA VAL A 469 4.18 3.12 -21.84
C VAL A 469 4.18 4.62 -21.50
N LEU A 470 3.01 5.17 -21.18
CA LEU A 470 2.88 6.59 -20.84
C LEU A 470 3.75 6.98 -19.64
N ILE A 471 3.67 6.22 -18.54
CA ILE A 471 4.49 6.49 -17.34
C ILE A 471 5.98 6.30 -17.64
N GLY A 472 6.33 5.33 -18.49
CA GLY A 472 7.72 5.09 -18.88
C GLY A 472 8.34 6.21 -19.71
N ILE A 473 7.57 6.83 -20.60
CA ILE A 473 8.03 7.91 -21.48
C ILE A 473 7.86 9.29 -20.83
N TYR A 474 6.76 9.51 -20.12
CA TYR A 474 6.39 10.80 -19.53
C TYR A 474 5.94 10.66 -18.06
N PRO A 475 6.90 10.38 -17.13
CA PRO A 475 6.60 10.19 -15.71
C PRO A 475 6.27 11.50 -14.96
N GLN A 476 6.61 12.65 -15.55
CA GLN A 476 6.57 13.93 -14.88
C GLN A 476 5.21 14.29 -14.24
N PRO A 477 4.04 14.07 -14.86
CA PRO A 477 2.77 14.37 -14.21
C PRO A 477 2.57 13.60 -12.90
N PHE A 478 2.99 12.33 -12.86
CA PHE A 478 2.86 11.47 -11.69
C PHE A 478 3.82 11.90 -10.56
N LEU A 479 5.07 12.26 -10.90
CA LEU A 479 6.06 12.73 -9.94
C LEU A 479 5.66 14.09 -9.35
N ARG A 480 5.25 15.06 -10.18
CA ARG A 480 4.76 16.35 -9.70
C ARG A 480 3.59 16.25 -8.74
N THR A 481 2.70 15.27 -8.93
CA THR A 481 1.57 15.06 -8.02
C THR A 481 2.05 14.71 -6.61
N THR A 482 3.18 14.02 -6.46
CA THR A 482 3.68 13.55 -5.16
C THR A 482 4.69 14.49 -4.51
N GLU A 483 5.32 15.37 -5.27
CA GLU A 483 6.48 16.19 -4.88
C GLU A 483 6.26 16.99 -3.60
N ALA A 484 5.20 17.81 -3.54
CA ALA A 484 4.90 18.64 -2.37
C ALA A 484 4.61 17.82 -1.12
N SER A 485 3.84 16.72 -1.25
CA SER A 485 3.49 15.84 -0.13
C SER A 485 4.71 15.06 0.39
N VAL A 486 5.59 14.61 -0.50
CA VAL A 486 6.85 13.94 -0.14
C VAL A 486 7.80 14.91 0.56
N ALA A 487 7.95 16.12 0.04
CA ALA A 487 8.77 17.15 0.67
C ALA A 487 8.29 17.45 2.10
N GLN A 488 6.97 17.61 2.31
CA GLN A 488 6.39 17.84 3.63
C GLN A 488 6.62 16.64 4.58
N LEU A 489 6.43 15.41 4.10
CA LEU A 489 6.65 14.21 4.90
C LEU A 489 8.11 14.13 5.37
N LEU A 490 9.06 14.33 4.47
CA LEU A 490 10.49 14.26 4.79
C LEU A 490 10.94 15.42 5.69
N ALA A 491 10.41 16.63 5.49
CA ALA A 491 10.68 17.77 6.35
C ALA A 491 10.28 17.46 7.82
N ARG A 492 9.10 16.90 8.06
CA ARG A 492 8.66 16.47 9.40
C ARG A 492 9.60 15.44 10.05
N VAL A 493 10.08 14.49 9.24
CA VAL A 493 11.03 13.48 9.72
C VAL A 493 12.39 14.10 10.04
N GLN A 494 12.83 15.17 9.35
CA GLN A 494 14.12 15.84 9.54
C GLN A 494 14.09 16.86 10.69
N GLU A 495 13.07 17.70 10.77
CA GLU A 495 12.89 18.73 11.80
C GLU A 495 13.00 18.16 13.23
N ARG A 496 12.41 17.00 13.46
CA ARG A 496 12.54 16.29 14.73
C ARG A 496 13.97 15.84 15.05
N LYS A 497 14.83 15.66 14.04
CA LYS A 497 16.25 15.36 14.25
C LYS A 497 16.98 16.56 14.83
N GLU A 498 16.71 17.73 14.28
CA GLU A 498 17.37 18.97 14.68
C GLU A 498 16.98 19.37 16.10
N LEU A 499 15.68 19.36 16.41
CA LEU A 499 15.17 19.63 17.75
C LEU A 499 15.73 18.69 18.84
N ARG A 500 15.97 17.40 18.50
CA ARG A 500 16.59 16.48 19.46
C ARG A 500 18.10 16.61 19.55
N ALA A 501 18.78 16.98 18.49
CA ALA A 501 20.20 17.29 18.54
C ALA A 501 20.43 18.49 19.47
N GLU A 502 19.69 19.57 19.26
CA GLU A 502 19.71 20.76 20.10
C GLU A 502 19.38 20.45 21.57
N SER A 503 18.33 19.66 21.82
CA SER A 503 17.96 19.23 23.18
C SER A 503 19.05 18.36 23.86
N ARG A 504 19.82 17.57 23.10
CA ARG A 504 20.94 16.80 23.63
C ARG A 504 22.14 17.69 23.95
N GLU A 505 22.43 18.66 23.10
CA GLU A 505 23.49 19.65 23.33
C GLU A 505 23.21 20.48 24.59
N ILE A 506 21.99 21.01 24.73
CA ILE A 506 21.55 21.76 25.93
C ILE A 506 21.68 20.90 27.21
N ARG A 507 21.29 19.62 27.14
CA ARG A 507 21.42 18.71 28.29
C ARG A 507 22.88 18.35 28.59
N ALA A 508 23.72 18.21 27.57
CA ALA A 508 25.16 17.96 27.75
C ALA A 508 25.83 19.17 28.41
N GLU A 509 25.57 20.39 27.92
CA GLU A 509 26.07 21.63 28.50
C GLU A 509 25.59 21.83 29.95
N SER A 510 24.31 21.54 30.23
CA SER A 510 23.75 21.62 31.59
C SER A 510 24.43 20.62 32.53
N ARG A 511 24.78 19.42 32.02
CA ARG A 511 25.47 18.40 32.80
C ARG A 511 26.92 18.79 33.09
N GLU A 512 27.62 19.39 32.11
CA GLU A 512 28.97 19.91 32.26
C GLU A 512 29.02 21.07 33.24
N ARG A 513 28.06 22.01 33.20
CA ARG A 513 27.92 23.10 34.17
C ARG A 513 27.70 22.60 35.59
N ARG A 514 26.91 21.55 35.77
CA ARG A 514 26.73 20.88 37.06
C ARG A 514 28.01 20.22 37.59
N VAL A 515 28.73 19.53 36.73
CA VAL A 515 30.00 18.87 37.07
C VAL A 515 31.09 19.90 37.43
N GLN A 516 31.09 21.06 36.76
CA GLN A 516 32.05 22.13 37.02
C GLN A 516 31.69 23.03 38.25
N GLY A 517 30.60 22.71 38.98
CA GLY A 517 30.22 23.45 40.18
C GLY A 517 29.78 24.89 39.95
N ARG A 518 29.43 25.28 38.73
CA ARG A 518 29.07 26.65 38.33
C ARG A 518 27.56 26.93 38.42
N GLU A 519 26.72 26.01 38.88
CA GLU A 519 25.34 26.34 39.20
C GLU A 519 25.29 27.00 40.60
N PRO A 520 24.64 28.18 40.74
CA PRO A 520 24.35 28.72 42.05
C PRO A 520 23.44 27.72 42.76
N ARG A 521 23.83 27.32 43.97
CA ARG A 521 22.96 26.54 44.84
C ARG A 521 21.61 27.22 44.88
N ALA A 522 20.55 26.50 44.51
CA ALA A 522 19.19 26.98 44.69
C ALA A 522 19.05 27.51 46.10
N ALA A 523 18.75 28.81 46.24
CA ALA A 523 18.53 29.43 47.52
C ALA A 523 17.44 28.63 48.25
N ASN A 524 17.82 28.04 49.38
CA ASN A 524 16.87 27.44 50.30
C ASN A 524 15.92 28.53 50.78
N TRP A 525 14.76 28.62 50.18
CA TRP A 525 13.65 29.37 50.73
C TRP A 525 13.10 28.55 51.91
N THR A 526 13.75 28.69 53.08
CA THR A 526 13.14 28.29 54.35
C THR A 526 12.03 29.27 54.67
N TRP A 527 10.82 28.80 54.65
CA TRP A 527 9.68 29.48 55.23
C TRP A 527 9.90 29.55 56.73
N HIS A 528 10.35 30.70 57.26
CA HIS A 528 10.21 31.00 58.65
C HIS A 528 8.72 31.24 58.91
N ALA A 529 8.07 30.30 59.56
CA ALA A 529 6.82 30.50 60.21
C ALA A 529 7.12 31.47 61.43
N ASN A 530 6.65 32.69 61.31
CA ASN A 530 6.61 33.60 62.46
C ASN A 530 5.55 33.07 63.44
N GLU A 531 6.00 32.38 64.48
CA GLU A 531 5.26 32.28 65.75
C GLU A 531 5.27 33.64 66.38
N THR A 532 4.16 34.38 66.33
CA THR A 532 3.88 35.48 67.21
C THR A 532 3.03 34.94 68.36
N GLU A 533 3.69 34.64 69.48
CA GLU A 533 3.06 34.65 70.78
C GLU A 533 2.50 36.07 71.05
N GLY A 534 1.25 36.14 71.34
CA GLY A 534 0.55 37.34 71.79
C GLY A 534 -0.26 37.03 73.03
N GLU A 535 0.32 37.38 74.16
CA GLU A 535 -0.28 37.34 75.49
C GLU A 535 -1.60 38.08 75.57
N GLY A 536 -2.38 37.54 76.43
CA GLY A 536 -3.67 37.90 76.92
C GLY A 536 -4.00 39.31 77.35
N ARG A 537 -5.25 39.53 77.56
CA ARG A 537 -5.90 40.11 78.71
C ARG A 537 -7.38 40.36 78.46
N ASP A 538 -8.12 39.78 79.35
CA ASP A 538 -9.30 40.26 80.07
C ASP A 538 -10.25 41.31 79.45
N GLY A 539 -11.53 41.00 79.58
CA GLY A 539 -12.44 42.01 79.98
C GLY A 539 -13.85 42.01 79.37
N ARG A 540 -14.76 41.30 80.03
CA ARG A 540 -16.22 41.46 80.12
C ARG A 540 -17.09 40.80 79.05
#